data_5eda30eb49a5d92885a941f37d94af82
#
_entry.id   5eda30eb49a5d92885a941f37d94af82
#
_cell.length_a   1.000
_cell.length_b   1.000
_cell.length_c   1.000
_cell.angle_alpha   90.00
_cell.angle_beta   90.00
_cell.angle_gamma   90.00
#
_symmetry.space_group_name_H-M   'P 1'
#
loop_
_entity.id
_entity.type
_entity.pdbx_description
1 polymer ?
#
loop_
_entity_poly.entity_id
_entity_poly.type
_entity_poly.pdbx_seq_one_letter_code
_entity_poly.pdbx_strand_id
1 'polypeptide(L)'
;MIQHIVIPTLGRTHNQITYENLPDNLKEKVYFTVQPHEYDEMNEIYGGKVLKLPEEIKRIAPTREWIFNKFNDTRHMVFDDDLEFVVKEPNPGEGTKWLSRRFTDQDFVDALDLVNGWMDEGICFGGLLPAWVIPDVKQWPVRENQRMMTNWFFNGPKLPRDIQWNRVMGGAEDFDVNLQLLSRGFKNRVSAKYMVGCSNTNADGGCSTWRTLEVHNEAQRILHELWPDFVKIREKEVTSGPWKGHVKLATTIQHKKAYESSQQNSLEEFFA
;
A
#
# COMPACT_ATOMS: atom_id res chain seq x y z
N MET A 1 18.93 -4.95 -3.07
CA MET A 1 18.58 -3.80 -2.20
C MET A 1 17.54 -2.94 -2.88
N ILE A 2 16.70 -2.25 -2.11
CA ILE A 2 15.76 -1.23 -2.61
C ILE A 2 16.53 -0.14 -3.34
N GLN A 3 16.16 0.12 -4.59
CA GLN A 3 16.83 1.08 -5.47
C GLN A 3 16.08 2.41 -5.53
N HIS A 4 14.75 2.37 -5.46
CA HIS A 4 13.89 3.54 -5.60
C HIS A 4 12.77 3.55 -4.56
N ILE A 5 12.40 4.74 -4.13
CA ILE A 5 11.19 5.04 -3.36
C ILE A 5 10.35 5.97 -4.23
N VAL A 6 9.12 5.61 -4.54
CA VAL A 6 8.25 6.40 -5.40
C VAL A 6 7.07 6.91 -4.59
N ILE A 7 6.83 8.21 -4.64
CA ILE A 7 5.76 8.89 -3.91
C ILE A 7 4.81 9.52 -4.93
N PRO A 8 3.64 8.88 -5.19
CA PRO A 8 2.58 9.55 -5.94
C PRO A 8 1.96 10.66 -5.08
N THR A 9 1.82 11.86 -5.65
CA THR A 9 1.21 12.99 -4.97
C THR A 9 0.22 13.73 -5.86
N LEU A 10 -0.80 14.31 -5.25
CA LEU A 10 -1.81 15.15 -5.89
C LEU A 10 -2.36 16.19 -4.91
N GLY A 11 -2.24 17.47 -5.24
CA GLY A 11 -2.75 18.58 -4.44
C GLY A 11 -1.97 18.82 -3.14
N ARG A 12 -0.70 18.36 -3.06
CA ARG A 12 0.14 18.47 -1.85
C ARG A 12 1.58 18.86 -2.17
N THR A 13 1.79 19.74 -3.17
CA THR A 13 3.12 20.16 -3.63
C THR A 13 4.02 20.66 -2.49
N HIS A 14 3.47 21.35 -1.50
CA HIS A 14 4.18 21.90 -0.34
C HIS A 14 4.01 21.10 0.97
N ASN A 15 3.37 19.92 0.92
CA ASN A 15 3.09 19.12 2.11
C ASN A 15 3.40 17.64 1.87
N GLN A 16 4.69 17.31 1.79
CA GLN A 16 5.21 15.97 1.52
C GLN A 16 5.62 15.30 2.81
N ILE A 17 4.64 14.96 3.67
CA ILE A 17 4.87 14.40 5.03
C ILE A 17 5.76 13.17 4.97
N THR A 18 5.51 12.27 4.02
CA THR A 18 6.34 11.06 3.85
C THR A 18 7.80 11.42 3.58
N TYR A 19 8.05 12.32 2.61
CA TYR A 19 9.40 12.72 2.25
C TYR A 19 10.11 13.45 3.40
N GLU A 20 9.42 14.31 4.11
CA GLU A 20 9.97 15.05 5.25
C GLU A 20 10.40 14.12 6.38
N ASN A 21 9.66 13.03 6.60
CA ASN A 21 9.97 12.03 7.63
C ASN A 21 11.10 11.05 7.22
N LEU A 22 11.50 10.99 5.94
CA LEU A 22 12.60 10.13 5.52
C LEU A 22 13.97 10.73 5.91
N PRO A 23 14.93 9.91 6.32
CA PRO A 23 16.33 10.37 6.53
C PRO A 23 16.98 10.74 5.17
N ASP A 24 17.97 11.61 5.20
CA ASP A 24 18.55 12.20 3.98
C ASP A 24 19.11 11.16 3.00
N ASN A 25 19.73 10.10 3.49
CA ASN A 25 20.24 9.01 2.66
C ASN A 25 19.14 8.25 1.90
N LEU A 26 17.90 8.28 2.38
CA LEU A 26 16.75 7.72 1.67
C LEU A 26 16.08 8.73 0.75
N LYS A 27 16.09 10.00 1.09
CA LYS A 27 15.61 11.07 0.20
C LYS A 27 16.33 11.07 -1.14
N GLU A 28 17.59 10.64 -1.20
CA GLU A 28 18.33 10.48 -2.45
C GLU A 28 17.70 9.47 -3.41
N LYS A 29 16.97 8.47 -2.90
CA LYS A 29 16.30 7.42 -3.68
C LYS A 29 14.87 7.78 -4.07
N VAL A 30 14.33 8.92 -3.60
CA VAL A 30 12.95 9.29 -3.81
C VAL A 30 12.73 9.84 -5.21
N TYR A 31 11.64 9.40 -5.83
CA TYR A 31 11.01 10.01 -7.00
C TYR A 31 9.57 10.36 -6.69
N PHE A 32 9.16 11.57 -7.03
CA PHE A 32 7.76 11.97 -6.99
C PHE A 32 7.10 11.70 -8.34
N THR A 33 5.87 11.22 -8.35
CA THR A 33 5.06 11.15 -9.57
C THR A 33 3.87 12.09 -9.43
N VAL A 34 3.78 13.05 -10.37
CA VAL A 34 2.85 14.16 -10.28
C VAL A 34 2.03 14.33 -11.55
N GLN A 35 0.87 14.92 -11.41
CA GLN A 35 0.05 15.32 -12.53
C GLN A 35 0.76 16.45 -13.34
N PRO A 36 0.48 16.56 -14.66
CA PRO A 36 1.14 17.55 -15.50
C PRO A 36 1.06 18.99 -14.99
N HIS A 37 -0.05 19.37 -14.37
CA HIS A 37 -0.29 20.72 -13.86
C HIS A 37 0.49 21.07 -12.59
N GLU A 38 1.01 20.06 -11.85
CA GLU A 38 1.81 20.25 -10.64
C GLU A 38 3.32 20.10 -10.92
N TYR A 39 3.69 19.68 -12.13
CA TYR A 39 5.06 19.29 -12.44
C TYR A 39 6.06 20.43 -12.28
N ASP A 40 5.77 21.60 -12.83
CA ASP A 40 6.72 22.71 -12.85
C ASP A 40 7.02 23.20 -11.42
N GLU A 41 5.98 23.35 -10.59
CA GLU A 41 6.11 23.71 -9.18
C GLU A 41 6.88 22.66 -8.38
N MET A 42 6.53 21.37 -8.51
CA MET A 42 7.22 20.28 -7.82
C MET A 42 8.68 20.18 -8.27
N ASN A 43 8.96 20.37 -9.56
CA ASN A 43 10.30 20.32 -10.09
C ASN A 43 11.17 21.50 -9.65
N GLU A 44 10.59 22.66 -9.41
CA GLU A 44 11.28 23.80 -8.79
C GLU A 44 11.72 23.48 -7.36
N ILE A 45 10.86 22.79 -6.58
CA ILE A 45 11.12 22.46 -5.17
C ILE A 45 12.08 21.26 -5.03
N TYR A 46 11.84 20.17 -5.78
CA TYR A 46 12.51 18.87 -5.60
C TYR A 46 13.47 18.49 -6.74
N GLY A 47 13.55 19.31 -7.79
CA GLY A 47 14.46 19.12 -8.92
C GLY A 47 14.22 17.85 -9.73
N GLY A 48 15.27 17.30 -10.34
CA GLY A 48 15.23 16.15 -11.25
C GLY A 48 14.66 14.84 -10.67
N LYS A 49 14.11 14.87 -9.47
CA LYS A 49 13.44 13.73 -8.82
C LYS A 49 11.93 13.68 -9.09
N VAL A 50 11.41 14.62 -9.85
CA VAL A 50 9.99 14.70 -10.19
C VAL A 50 9.74 14.07 -11.56
N LEU A 51 8.79 13.13 -11.59
CA LEU A 51 8.36 12.43 -12.80
C LEU A 51 6.97 12.91 -13.18
N LYS A 52 6.87 13.53 -14.36
CA LYS A 52 5.62 13.98 -14.94
C LYS A 52 4.84 12.82 -15.48
N LEU A 53 3.60 12.63 -15.02
CA LEU A 53 2.68 11.65 -15.57
C LEU A 53 2.18 12.07 -16.96
N PRO A 54 1.87 11.14 -17.86
CA PRO A 54 1.11 11.42 -19.07
C PRO A 54 -0.27 12.04 -18.77
N GLU A 55 -0.76 12.88 -19.68
CA GLU A 55 -2.03 13.63 -19.53
C GLU A 55 -3.26 12.73 -19.32
N GLU A 56 -3.25 11.53 -19.90
CA GLU A 56 -4.31 10.52 -19.80
C GLU A 56 -4.33 9.80 -18.45
N ILE A 57 -3.22 9.79 -17.71
CA ILE A 57 -3.13 9.13 -16.41
C ILE A 57 -3.69 10.03 -15.34
N LYS A 58 -4.89 9.68 -14.86
CA LYS A 58 -5.59 10.39 -13.81
C LYS A 58 -6.00 9.41 -12.70
N ARG A 59 -6.09 9.85 -11.48
CA ARG A 59 -6.44 9.06 -10.30
C ARG A 59 -5.34 8.07 -9.89
N ILE A 60 -5.52 7.48 -8.70
CA ILE A 60 -4.47 6.69 -8.06
C ILE A 60 -4.20 5.35 -8.76
N ALA A 61 -5.23 4.64 -9.23
CA ALA A 61 -5.06 3.32 -9.82
C ALA A 61 -4.19 3.35 -11.11
N PRO A 62 -4.49 4.19 -12.14
CA PRO A 62 -3.61 4.35 -13.28
C PRO A 62 -2.21 4.90 -12.92
N THR A 63 -2.12 5.75 -11.89
CA THR A 63 -0.81 6.25 -11.41
C THR A 63 0.04 5.12 -10.85
N ARG A 64 -0.54 4.25 -10.01
CA ARG A 64 0.16 3.08 -9.45
C ARG A 64 0.54 2.06 -10.54
N GLU A 65 -0.32 1.87 -11.55
CA GLU A 65 0.00 1.04 -12.72
C GLU A 65 1.21 1.60 -13.50
N TRP A 66 1.21 2.89 -13.76
CA TRP A 66 2.33 3.55 -14.43
C TRP A 66 3.64 3.42 -13.63
N ILE A 67 3.58 3.64 -12.30
CA ILE A 67 4.73 3.44 -11.41
C ILE A 67 5.21 1.99 -11.47
N PHE A 68 4.30 1.03 -11.30
CA PHE A 68 4.61 -0.39 -11.34
C PHE A 68 5.31 -0.77 -12.66
N ASN A 69 4.80 -0.31 -13.79
CA ASN A 69 5.39 -0.59 -15.10
C ASN A 69 6.75 0.09 -15.32
N LYS A 70 6.89 1.34 -14.84
CA LYS A 70 8.13 2.13 -15.00
C LYS A 70 9.29 1.56 -14.18
N PHE A 71 9.01 1.02 -12.99
CA PHE A 71 10.02 0.53 -12.05
C PHE A 71 10.08 -1.01 -11.97
N ASN A 72 9.43 -1.71 -12.87
CA ASN A 72 9.28 -3.17 -12.82
C ASN A 72 10.58 -3.97 -13.03
N ASP A 73 11.69 -3.33 -13.41
CA ASP A 73 13.03 -3.93 -13.51
C ASP A 73 13.85 -3.77 -12.22
N THR A 74 13.27 -3.14 -11.21
CA THR A 74 13.95 -2.76 -9.98
C THR A 74 13.26 -3.30 -8.74
N ARG A 75 13.98 -3.34 -7.62
CA ARG A 75 13.39 -3.41 -6.28
C ARG A 75 13.04 -1.99 -5.85
N HIS A 76 11.77 -1.72 -5.65
CA HIS A 76 11.31 -0.38 -5.32
C HIS A 76 10.22 -0.40 -4.25
N MET A 77 10.03 0.75 -3.61
CA MET A 77 8.92 1.01 -2.69
C MET A 77 8.00 2.07 -3.28
N VAL A 78 6.71 1.95 -2.98
CA VAL A 78 5.71 2.98 -3.28
C VAL A 78 5.08 3.39 -1.97
N PHE A 79 5.15 4.66 -1.63
CA PHE A 79 4.59 5.24 -0.41
C PHE A 79 3.59 6.33 -0.76
N ASP A 80 2.43 6.36 -0.10
CA ASP A 80 1.56 7.53 -0.16
C ASP A 80 2.28 8.75 0.46
N ASP A 81 1.89 9.97 0.09
CA ASP A 81 2.60 11.22 0.42
C ASP A 81 2.39 11.73 1.86
N ASP A 82 1.52 11.07 2.64
CA ASP A 82 1.08 11.51 3.97
C ASP A 82 1.41 10.52 5.10
N LEU A 83 2.49 9.75 4.95
CA LEU A 83 2.84 8.70 5.91
C LEU A 83 3.72 9.23 7.06
N GLU A 84 3.36 8.82 8.27
CA GLU A 84 4.22 8.84 9.44
C GLU A 84 4.73 7.43 9.73
N PHE A 85 5.98 7.30 10.18
CA PHE A 85 6.60 6.00 10.45
C PHE A 85 6.65 5.75 11.96
N VAL A 86 6.17 4.57 12.38
CA VAL A 86 5.97 4.23 13.78
C VAL A 86 6.49 2.83 14.08
N VAL A 87 7.28 2.70 15.16
CA VAL A 87 7.63 1.39 15.73
C VAL A 87 6.58 1.00 16.75
N LYS A 88 6.12 -0.25 16.70
CA LYS A 88 5.31 -0.87 17.76
C LYS A 88 6.01 -2.09 18.35
N GLU A 89 6.09 -2.12 19.66
CA GLU A 89 6.70 -3.20 20.43
C GLU A 89 5.77 -3.65 21.57
N PRO A 90 5.77 -4.95 21.92
CA PRO A 90 5.02 -5.41 23.08
C PRO A 90 5.54 -4.73 24.34
N ASN A 91 4.66 -4.27 25.24
CA ASN A 91 5.09 -3.70 26.51
C ASN A 91 5.45 -4.83 27.49
N PRO A 92 6.70 -4.98 27.91
CA PRO A 92 7.09 -5.99 28.88
C PRO A 92 6.34 -5.79 30.21
N GLY A 93 5.57 -6.79 30.64
CA GLY A 93 4.88 -6.79 31.92
C GLY A 93 3.44 -6.30 31.92
N GLU A 94 2.90 -5.78 30.84
CA GLU A 94 1.52 -5.28 30.76
C GLU A 94 0.64 -6.00 29.72
N GLY A 95 0.88 -7.26 29.46
CA GLY A 95 0.00 -8.13 28.68
C GLY A 95 -0.23 -7.69 27.23
N THR A 96 -1.36 -7.05 26.95
CA THR A 96 -1.77 -6.66 25.58
C THR A 96 -1.45 -5.21 25.21
N LYS A 97 -0.76 -4.47 26.06
CA LYS A 97 -0.37 -3.09 25.75
C LYS A 97 0.83 -3.03 24.83
N TRP A 98 0.81 -2.06 23.95
CA TRP A 98 1.84 -1.81 22.96
C TRP A 98 2.50 -0.46 23.20
N LEU A 99 3.84 -0.45 23.20
CA LEU A 99 4.62 0.78 23.12
C LEU A 99 4.63 1.26 21.67
N SER A 100 4.52 2.56 21.46
CA SER A 100 4.53 3.18 20.13
C SER A 100 5.42 4.42 20.15
N ARG A 101 6.33 4.53 19.20
CA ARG A 101 7.20 5.69 19.01
C ARG A 101 7.44 5.95 17.53
N ARG A 102 7.84 7.16 17.16
CA ARG A 102 8.28 7.49 15.81
C ARG A 102 9.59 6.75 15.47
N PHE A 103 9.83 6.54 14.18
CA PHE A 103 11.10 6.01 13.69
C PHE A 103 12.25 6.96 14.04
N THR A 104 13.39 6.38 14.35
CA THR A 104 14.70 6.98 14.25
C THR A 104 15.34 6.64 12.91
N ASP A 105 16.45 7.27 12.53
CA ASP A 105 17.20 6.93 11.32
C ASP A 105 17.61 5.44 11.30
N GLN A 106 17.97 4.88 12.46
CA GLN A 106 18.30 3.46 12.57
C GLN A 106 17.10 2.55 12.30
N ASP A 107 15.90 2.94 12.72
CA ASP A 107 14.67 2.15 12.42
C ASP A 107 14.38 2.10 10.93
N PHE A 108 14.70 3.16 10.17
CA PHE A 108 14.60 3.12 8.71
C PHE A 108 15.60 2.13 8.09
N VAL A 109 16.83 2.11 8.58
CA VAL A 109 17.84 1.14 8.13
C VAL A 109 17.36 -0.28 8.42
N ASP A 110 16.97 -0.55 9.66
CA ASP A 110 16.49 -1.87 10.09
C ASP A 110 15.25 -2.35 9.31
N ALA A 111 14.30 -1.43 9.05
CA ALA A 111 13.11 -1.73 8.28
C ALA A 111 13.43 -2.06 6.80
N LEU A 112 14.38 -1.33 6.20
CA LEU A 112 14.83 -1.59 4.84
C LEU A 112 15.62 -2.90 4.74
N ASP A 113 16.48 -3.20 5.72
CA ASP A 113 17.23 -4.45 5.77
C ASP A 113 16.27 -5.65 5.92
N LEU A 114 15.25 -5.51 6.77
CA LEU A 114 14.18 -6.51 6.91
C LEU A 114 13.48 -6.77 5.56
N VAL A 115 13.06 -5.72 4.86
CA VAL A 115 12.38 -5.83 3.56
C VAL A 115 13.32 -6.42 2.49
N ASN A 116 14.57 -5.99 2.44
CA ASN A 116 15.56 -6.54 1.51
C ASN A 116 15.81 -8.03 1.79
N GLY A 117 15.92 -8.43 3.06
CA GLY A 117 16.03 -9.83 3.47
C GLY A 117 14.85 -10.66 2.97
N TRP A 118 13.62 -10.17 3.12
CA TRP A 118 12.44 -10.86 2.57
C TRP A 118 12.50 -11.03 1.06
N MET A 119 12.95 -9.99 0.33
CA MET A 119 13.09 -10.09 -1.13
C MET A 119 14.17 -11.10 -1.53
N ASP A 120 15.23 -11.24 -0.75
CA ASP A 120 16.29 -12.23 -0.97
C ASP A 120 15.78 -13.67 -0.68
N GLU A 121 14.88 -13.84 0.30
CA GLU A 121 14.15 -15.08 0.57
C GLU A 121 13.09 -15.43 -0.49
N GLY A 122 12.84 -14.55 -1.46
CA GLY A 122 11.88 -14.78 -2.55
C GLY A 122 10.51 -14.13 -2.37
N ILE A 123 10.29 -13.35 -1.31
CA ILE A 123 9.07 -12.54 -1.19
C ILE A 123 9.09 -11.43 -2.22
N CYS A 124 8.07 -11.37 -3.07
CA CYS A 124 8.06 -10.43 -4.20
C CYS A 124 7.38 -9.11 -3.89
N PHE A 125 6.51 -9.06 -2.89
CA PHE A 125 5.79 -7.85 -2.50
C PHE A 125 5.35 -7.89 -1.03
N GLY A 126 5.09 -6.73 -0.47
CA GLY A 126 4.66 -6.57 0.91
C GLY A 126 4.70 -5.11 1.34
N GLY A 127 4.73 -4.86 2.65
CA GLY A 127 4.76 -3.50 3.19
C GLY A 127 4.82 -3.44 4.71
N LEU A 128 4.40 -2.30 5.23
CA LEU A 128 4.28 -2.02 6.65
C LEU A 128 2.80 -1.93 7.03
N LEU A 129 2.40 -2.51 8.15
CA LEU A 129 1.00 -2.42 8.59
C LEU A 129 0.63 -1.00 9.01
N PRO A 130 -0.63 -0.60 8.83
CA PRO A 130 -1.13 0.65 9.38
C PRO A 130 -1.04 0.69 10.91
N ALA A 131 -0.59 1.81 11.48
CA ALA A 131 -0.37 1.98 12.91
C ALA A 131 -1.64 1.87 13.78
N TRP A 132 -2.83 2.02 13.20
CA TRP A 132 -4.10 1.78 13.89
C TRP A 132 -4.44 0.28 14.06
N VAL A 133 -3.74 -0.60 13.35
CA VAL A 133 -3.86 -2.05 13.55
C VAL A 133 -3.16 -2.42 14.85
N ILE A 134 -3.89 -3.09 15.76
CA ILE A 134 -3.28 -3.66 16.96
C ILE A 134 -2.69 -5.01 16.57
N PRO A 135 -1.35 -5.21 16.65
CA PRO A 135 -0.75 -6.49 16.33
C PRO A 135 -1.20 -7.58 17.31
N ASP A 136 -1.40 -8.80 16.82
CA ASP A 136 -1.45 -9.98 17.68
C ASP A 136 -0.01 -10.36 18.07
N VAL A 137 0.25 -10.53 19.36
CA VAL A 137 1.59 -10.93 19.86
C VAL A 137 2.10 -12.20 19.18
N LYS A 138 1.22 -13.14 18.87
CA LYS A 138 1.58 -14.38 18.17
C LYS A 138 2.00 -14.19 16.71
N GLN A 139 1.65 -13.05 16.12
CA GLN A 139 1.94 -12.70 14.73
C GLN A 139 2.88 -11.49 14.62
N TRP A 140 3.56 -11.16 15.71
CA TRP A 140 4.56 -10.10 15.74
C TRP A 140 5.96 -10.74 15.67
N PRO A 141 6.95 -10.15 14.99
CA PRO A 141 6.89 -8.83 14.32
C PRO A 141 6.46 -8.85 12.83
N VAL A 142 6.12 -10.01 12.28
CA VAL A 142 5.84 -10.20 10.85
C VAL A 142 4.55 -10.98 10.64
N ARG A 143 3.77 -10.58 9.65
CA ARG A 143 2.57 -11.30 9.20
C ARG A 143 2.67 -11.64 7.72
N GLU A 144 2.08 -12.76 7.33
CA GLU A 144 2.02 -13.21 5.94
C GLU A 144 0.60 -13.15 5.40
N ASN A 145 0.47 -12.96 4.09
CA ASN A 145 -0.79 -12.94 3.34
C ASN A 145 -1.81 -11.97 3.94
N GLN A 146 -1.38 -10.72 4.10
CA GLN A 146 -2.16 -9.66 4.72
C GLN A 146 -2.62 -8.62 3.72
N ARG A 147 -3.48 -7.72 4.21
CA ARG A 147 -3.90 -6.52 3.52
C ARG A 147 -2.70 -5.62 3.23
N MET A 148 -2.66 -5.11 2.00
CA MET A 148 -1.77 -4.06 1.56
C MET A 148 -2.57 -2.78 1.31
N MET A 149 -1.97 -1.61 1.53
CA MET A 149 -2.64 -0.31 1.36
C MET A 149 -1.64 0.78 0.92
N THR A 150 -1.44 1.75 1.77
CA THR A 150 -0.74 3.03 1.56
C THR A 150 0.76 2.91 1.28
N ASN A 151 1.32 1.72 1.44
CA ASN A 151 2.74 1.49 1.21
C ASN A 151 2.97 0.06 0.68
N TRP A 152 3.90 -0.03 -0.26
CA TRP A 152 4.25 -1.28 -0.91
C TRP A 152 5.75 -1.36 -1.13
N PHE A 153 6.32 -2.54 -1.01
CA PHE A 153 7.58 -2.86 -1.66
C PHE A 153 7.33 -3.90 -2.77
N PHE A 154 8.11 -3.81 -3.84
CA PHE A 154 8.05 -4.70 -4.98
C PHE A 154 9.43 -5.19 -5.38
N ASN A 155 9.56 -6.50 -5.56
CA ASN A 155 10.68 -7.11 -6.29
C ASN A 155 10.25 -7.24 -7.75
N GLY A 156 10.28 -6.13 -8.48
CA GLY A 156 9.72 -6.02 -9.81
C GLY A 156 10.16 -7.12 -10.78
N PRO A 157 11.46 -7.48 -10.88
CA PRO A 157 11.92 -8.55 -11.76
C PRO A 157 11.28 -9.92 -11.54
N LYS A 158 10.71 -10.16 -10.36
CA LYS A 158 10.06 -11.43 -10.01
C LYS A 158 8.54 -11.40 -10.06
N LEU A 159 7.95 -10.25 -10.35
CA LEU A 159 6.50 -10.09 -10.42
C LEU A 159 5.97 -10.27 -11.84
N PRO A 160 4.74 -10.77 -12.00
CA PRO A 160 4.10 -10.87 -13.32
C PRO A 160 3.86 -9.48 -13.92
N ARG A 161 3.99 -9.36 -15.25
CA ARG A 161 3.84 -8.10 -15.97
C ARG A 161 2.39 -7.75 -16.31
N ASP A 162 1.48 -8.70 -16.17
CA ASP A 162 0.07 -8.62 -16.54
C ASP A 162 -0.86 -8.30 -15.35
N ILE A 163 -0.31 -7.73 -14.28
CA ILE A 163 -1.09 -7.22 -13.15
C ILE A 163 -1.88 -5.98 -13.59
N GLN A 164 -3.19 -6.03 -13.38
CA GLN A 164 -4.12 -4.98 -13.81
C GLN A 164 -4.52 -4.12 -12.61
N TRP A 165 -4.16 -2.85 -12.63
CA TRP A 165 -4.50 -1.90 -11.56
C TRP A 165 -5.86 -1.23 -11.75
N ASN A 166 -6.34 -1.19 -13.00
CA ASN A 166 -7.50 -0.42 -13.42
C ASN A 166 -8.83 -1.19 -13.36
N ARG A 167 -8.85 -2.41 -12.81
CA ARG A 167 -10.06 -3.24 -12.72
C ARG A 167 -11.05 -2.69 -11.70
N VAL A 168 -10.56 -2.09 -10.62
CA VAL A 168 -11.38 -1.48 -9.57
C VAL A 168 -10.99 -0.02 -9.42
N MET A 169 -11.76 0.85 -10.06
CA MET A 169 -11.58 2.30 -9.94
C MET A 169 -12.40 2.82 -8.75
N GLY A 170 -11.82 3.68 -7.92
CA GLY A 170 -12.56 4.28 -6.81
C GLY A 170 -11.98 4.04 -5.42
N GLY A 171 -10.73 3.54 -5.35
CA GLY A 171 -9.98 3.39 -4.09
C GLY A 171 -10.15 2.02 -3.45
N ALA A 172 -10.16 0.96 -4.27
CA ALA A 172 -10.02 -0.44 -3.83
C ALA A 172 -9.11 -1.23 -4.79
N GLU A 173 -8.34 -0.53 -5.62
CA GLU A 173 -7.35 -1.09 -6.55
C GLU A 173 -6.24 -1.84 -5.80
N ASP A 174 -5.87 -1.36 -4.62
CA ASP A 174 -4.89 -1.98 -3.73
C ASP A 174 -5.34 -3.38 -3.28
N PHE A 175 -6.63 -3.56 -2.99
CA PHE A 175 -7.18 -4.86 -2.63
C PHE A 175 -7.22 -5.81 -3.82
N ASP A 176 -7.62 -5.31 -4.99
CA ASP A 176 -7.66 -6.11 -6.21
C ASP A 176 -6.27 -6.60 -6.60
N VAL A 177 -5.27 -5.73 -6.64
CA VAL A 177 -3.88 -6.10 -6.97
C VAL A 177 -3.32 -7.09 -5.96
N ASN A 178 -3.59 -6.89 -4.67
CA ASN A 178 -3.17 -7.82 -3.63
C ASN A 178 -3.79 -9.22 -3.84
N LEU A 179 -5.08 -9.29 -4.17
CA LEU A 179 -5.76 -10.55 -4.48
C LEU A 179 -5.24 -11.19 -5.78
N GLN A 180 -4.98 -10.40 -6.84
CA GLN A 180 -4.36 -10.92 -8.06
C GLN A 180 -3.03 -11.62 -7.79
N LEU A 181 -2.18 -11.04 -6.95
CA LEU A 181 -0.88 -11.62 -6.60
C LEU A 181 -1.03 -12.84 -5.70
N LEU A 182 -1.83 -12.76 -4.63
CA LEU A 182 -2.02 -13.87 -3.70
C LEU A 182 -2.66 -15.09 -4.38
N SER A 183 -3.69 -14.90 -5.22
CA SER A 183 -4.37 -15.98 -5.94
C SER A 183 -3.50 -16.64 -7.02
N ARG A 184 -2.39 -16.01 -7.41
CA ARG A 184 -1.37 -16.57 -8.30
C ARG A 184 -0.20 -17.20 -7.54
N GLY A 185 -0.28 -17.34 -6.20
CA GLY A 185 0.73 -17.98 -5.37
C GLY A 185 1.89 -17.07 -4.94
N PHE A 186 1.81 -15.78 -5.18
CA PHE A 186 2.78 -14.83 -4.65
C PHE A 186 2.43 -14.49 -3.20
N LYS A 187 3.25 -14.97 -2.27
CA LYS A 187 3.10 -14.67 -0.85
C LYS A 187 3.55 -13.23 -0.58
N ASN A 188 2.80 -12.49 0.25
CA ASN A 188 3.27 -11.23 0.81
C ASN A 188 3.70 -11.34 2.27
N ARG A 189 4.58 -10.44 2.69
CA ARG A 189 4.92 -10.18 4.09
C ARG A 189 4.71 -8.73 4.44
N VAL A 190 4.22 -8.51 5.65
CA VAL A 190 4.04 -7.17 6.21
C VAL A 190 4.65 -7.08 7.60
N SER A 191 5.32 -5.97 7.88
CA SER A 191 5.86 -5.72 9.22
C SER A 191 4.74 -5.27 10.16
N ALA A 192 4.69 -5.87 11.35
CA ALA A 192 3.86 -5.45 12.47
C ALA A 192 4.68 -4.75 13.57
N LYS A 193 6.00 -4.66 13.41
CA LYS A 193 6.92 -3.86 14.23
C LYS A 193 7.09 -2.47 13.63
N TYR A 194 7.51 -2.42 12.39
CA TYR A 194 7.64 -1.18 11.61
C TYR A 194 6.31 -0.92 10.92
N MET A 195 5.67 0.18 11.24
CA MET A 195 4.29 0.49 10.83
C MET A 195 4.21 1.90 10.27
N VAL A 196 3.12 2.20 9.57
CA VAL A 196 2.85 3.55 9.05
C VAL A 196 1.57 4.12 9.62
N GLY A 197 1.63 5.36 10.07
CA GLY A 197 0.46 6.21 10.25
C GLY A 197 0.12 6.90 8.94
N CYS A 198 -1.12 7.20 8.69
CA CYS A 198 -1.57 8.02 7.57
C CYS A 198 -2.64 8.99 8.02
N SER A 199 -2.84 10.04 7.26
CA SER A 199 -3.92 10.99 7.45
C SER A 199 -5.28 10.28 7.49
N ASN A 200 -6.27 10.93 8.08
CA ASN A 200 -7.63 10.40 8.08
C ASN A 200 -8.14 10.22 6.64
N THR A 201 -8.94 9.19 6.45
CA THR A 201 -9.63 8.96 5.16
C THR A 201 -10.37 10.23 4.73
N ASN A 202 -10.12 10.69 3.52
CA ASN A 202 -10.62 11.95 2.94
C ASN A 202 -10.07 13.22 3.62
N ALA A 203 -8.83 13.20 4.14
CA ALA A 203 -8.07 14.42 4.38
C ALA A 203 -7.87 15.21 3.07
N ASP A 204 -7.66 16.51 3.18
CA ASP A 204 -7.52 17.39 2.01
C ASP A 204 -6.42 16.92 1.05
N GLY A 205 -6.70 17.00 -0.23
CA GLY A 205 -5.83 16.51 -1.31
C GLY A 205 -6.01 15.01 -1.63
N GLY A 206 -5.27 14.51 -2.60
CA GLY A 206 -5.28 13.12 -3.04
C GLY A 206 -6.65 12.62 -3.48
N CYS A 207 -7.04 11.45 -3.03
CA CYS A 207 -8.30 10.81 -3.44
C CYS A 207 -9.56 11.53 -2.95
N SER A 208 -9.48 12.39 -1.93
CA SER A 208 -10.66 13.11 -1.40
C SER A 208 -11.29 14.05 -2.41
N THR A 209 -10.51 14.54 -3.37
CA THR A 209 -10.95 15.48 -4.39
C THR A 209 -12.01 14.93 -5.35
N TRP A 210 -12.10 13.60 -5.48
CA TRP A 210 -13.00 12.94 -6.45
C TRP A 210 -13.76 11.75 -5.90
N ARG A 211 -13.37 11.18 -4.75
CA ARG A 211 -13.99 9.98 -4.18
C ARG A 211 -15.26 10.34 -3.42
N THR A 212 -16.42 10.17 -4.06
CA THR A 212 -17.74 10.26 -3.40
C THR A 212 -18.10 8.93 -2.72
N LEU A 213 -19.19 8.95 -1.93
CA LEU A 213 -19.73 7.73 -1.32
C LEU A 213 -20.22 6.73 -2.38
N GLU A 214 -20.82 7.19 -3.47
CA GLU A 214 -21.26 6.37 -4.58
C GLU A 214 -20.07 5.68 -5.27
N VAL A 215 -19.02 6.45 -5.58
CA VAL A 215 -17.76 5.91 -6.16
C VAL A 215 -17.13 4.87 -5.25
N HIS A 216 -17.11 5.14 -3.94
CA HIS A 216 -16.64 4.16 -2.96
C HIS A 216 -17.48 2.87 -2.96
N ASN A 217 -18.80 3.01 -2.88
CA ASN A 217 -19.70 1.85 -2.83
C ASN A 217 -19.64 1.01 -4.11
N GLU A 218 -19.52 1.66 -5.27
CA GLU A 218 -19.36 0.96 -6.54
C GLU A 218 -18.03 0.18 -6.61
N ALA A 219 -16.94 0.77 -6.16
CA ALA A 219 -15.67 0.06 -6.08
C ALA A 219 -15.74 -1.21 -5.20
N GLN A 220 -16.50 -1.17 -4.09
CA GLN A 220 -16.68 -2.34 -3.24
C GLN A 220 -17.53 -3.43 -3.92
N ARG A 221 -18.55 -3.06 -4.74
CA ARG A 221 -19.34 -4.02 -5.53
C ARG A 221 -18.49 -4.70 -6.59
N ILE A 222 -17.78 -3.91 -7.40
CA ILE A 222 -16.86 -4.42 -8.43
C ILE A 222 -15.83 -5.38 -7.81
N LEU A 223 -15.23 -5.00 -6.68
CA LEU A 223 -14.27 -5.87 -6.00
C LEU A 223 -14.89 -7.21 -5.58
N HIS A 224 -16.12 -7.19 -5.07
CA HIS A 224 -16.84 -8.42 -4.72
C HIS A 224 -17.16 -9.27 -5.96
N GLU A 225 -17.62 -8.67 -7.05
CA GLU A 225 -17.94 -9.35 -8.30
C GLU A 225 -16.72 -10.04 -8.92
N LEU A 226 -15.56 -9.38 -8.84
CA LEU A 226 -14.28 -9.94 -9.30
C LEU A 226 -13.77 -11.09 -8.42
N TRP A 227 -14.10 -11.05 -7.12
CA TRP A 227 -13.54 -11.97 -6.13
C TRP A 227 -14.62 -12.53 -5.17
N PRO A 228 -15.71 -13.16 -5.66
CA PRO A 228 -16.84 -13.56 -4.82
C PRO A 228 -16.46 -14.57 -3.72
N ASP A 229 -15.46 -15.41 -3.98
CA ASP A 229 -14.98 -16.42 -3.02
C ASP A 229 -14.14 -15.85 -1.88
N PHE A 230 -13.56 -14.65 -2.07
CA PHE A 230 -12.62 -14.04 -1.13
C PHE A 230 -13.11 -12.72 -0.52
N VAL A 231 -14.06 -12.06 -1.16
CA VAL A 231 -14.58 -10.76 -0.74
C VAL A 231 -16.04 -10.85 -0.35
N LYS A 232 -16.38 -10.41 0.85
CA LYS A 232 -17.75 -10.28 1.34
C LYS A 232 -18.08 -8.82 1.58
N ILE A 233 -19.26 -8.40 1.16
CA ILE A 233 -19.80 -7.05 1.36
C ILE A 233 -20.72 -7.04 2.59
N ARG A 234 -20.67 -5.94 3.33
CA ARG A 234 -21.65 -5.60 4.37
C ARG A 234 -21.93 -4.11 4.37
N GLU A 235 -23.11 -3.74 4.76
CA GLU A 235 -23.42 -2.35 5.07
C GLU A 235 -22.82 -1.93 6.41
N LYS A 236 -22.35 -0.69 6.47
CA LYS A 236 -21.79 -0.09 7.68
C LYS A 236 -22.18 1.37 7.77
N GLU A 237 -22.80 1.76 8.88
CA GLU A 237 -23.04 3.17 9.18
C GLU A 237 -21.70 3.90 9.41
N VAL A 238 -21.61 5.11 8.87
CA VAL A 238 -20.44 5.98 9.02
C VAL A 238 -20.67 6.90 10.22
N THR A 239 -19.84 6.75 11.24
CA THR A 239 -19.98 7.47 12.52
C THR A 239 -19.17 8.77 12.58
N SER A 240 -18.26 9.02 11.62
CA SER A 240 -17.39 10.19 11.58
C SER A 240 -16.97 10.56 10.16
N GLY A 241 -16.43 11.76 10.01
CA GLY A 241 -15.92 12.26 8.72
C GLY A 241 -17.02 12.78 7.78
N PRO A 242 -16.67 13.06 6.49
CA PRO A 242 -17.56 13.71 5.53
C PRO A 242 -18.85 12.94 5.23
N TRP A 243 -18.84 11.62 5.42
CA TRP A 243 -20.00 10.75 5.17
C TRP A 243 -20.76 10.35 6.44
N LYS A 244 -20.57 11.08 7.55
CA LYS A 244 -21.26 10.80 8.81
C LYS A 244 -22.78 10.75 8.63
N GLY A 245 -23.42 9.72 9.20
CA GLY A 245 -24.85 9.49 9.10
C GLY A 245 -25.32 8.77 7.82
N HIS A 246 -24.40 8.49 6.90
CA HIS A 246 -24.70 7.69 5.73
C HIS A 246 -24.31 6.22 5.93
N VAL A 247 -24.89 5.33 5.11
CA VAL A 247 -24.50 3.92 5.03
C VAL A 247 -23.53 3.74 3.89
N LYS A 248 -22.37 3.12 4.18
CA LYS A 248 -21.38 2.74 3.16
C LYS A 248 -21.25 1.23 3.07
N LEU A 249 -20.85 0.74 1.91
CA LEU A 249 -20.40 -0.63 1.75
C LEU A 249 -18.99 -0.80 2.34
N ALA A 250 -18.81 -1.85 3.11
CA ALA A 250 -17.53 -2.26 3.65
C ALA A 250 -17.25 -3.70 3.25
N THR A 251 -16.02 -4.00 2.87
CA THR A 251 -15.59 -5.34 2.49
C THR A 251 -14.85 -6.03 3.61
N THR A 252 -15.03 -7.34 3.70
CA THR A 252 -14.16 -8.25 4.45
C THR A 252 -13.47 -9.14 3.43
N ILE A 253 -12.13 -9.12 3.43
CA ILE A 253 -11.31 -9.79 2.43
C ILE A 253 -10.52 -10.92 3.08
N GLN A 254 -10.59 -12.10 2.48
CA GLN A 254 -9.93 -13.31 2.97
C GLN A 254 -8.58 -13.53 2.25
N HIS A 255 -7.61 -12.65 2.49
CA HIS A 255 -6.31 -12.68 1.83
C HIS A 255 -5.57 -14.02 1.98
N LYS A 256 -5.59 -14.58 3.20
CA LYS A 256 -4.96 -15.89 3.46
C LYS A 256 -5.60 -17.00 2.63
N LYS A 257 -6.95 -17.02 2.55
CA LYS A 257 -7.68 -18.00 1.74
C LYS A 257 -7.34 -17.87 0.25
N ALA A 258 -7.19 -16.63 -0.26
CA ALA A 258 -6.81 -16.42 -1.65
C ALA A 258 -5.43 -17.01 -1.98
N TYR A 259 -4.47 -16.88 -1.08
CA TYR A 259 -3.17 -17.53 -1.24
C TYR A 259 -3.26 -19.06 -1.11
N GLU A 260 -3.97 -19.57 -0.10
CA GLU A 260 -4.12 -21.03 0.14
C GLU A 260 -4.79 -21.73 -1.03
N SER A 261 -5.78 -21.12 -1.67
CA SER A 261 -6.44 -21.69 -2.85
C SER A 261 -5.49 -21.85 -4.05
N SER A 262 -4.54 -20.93 -4.23
CA SER A 262 -3.52 -21.07 -5.28
C SER A 262 -2.59 -22.26 -5.09
N GLN A 263 -2.32 -22.61 -3.83
CA GLN A 263 -1.46 -23.77 -3.51
C GLN A 263 -2.19 -25.09 -3.74
N GLN A 264 -3.50 -25.15 -3.51
CA GLN A 264 -4.32 -26.33 -3.79
C GLN A 264 -4.44 -26.57 -5.29
N ASN A 265 -4.72 -25.55 -6.08
CA ASN A 265 -4.82 -25.67 -7.54
C ASN A 265 -3.52 -26.18 -8.17
N SER A 266 -2.37 -25.68 -7.73
CA SER A 266 -1.07 -26.15 -8.23
C SER A 266 -0.75 -27.61 -7.84
N LEU A 267 -1.25 -28.11 -6.71
CA LEU A 267 -1.14 -29.52 -6.34
C LEU A 267 -2.05 -30.39 -7.21
N GLU A 268 -3.29 -29.98 -7.44
CA GLU A 268 -4.24 -30.70 -8.31
C GLU A 268 -3.72 -30.79 -9.75
N GLU A 269 -3.15 -29.71 -10.30
CA GLU A 269 -2.52 -29.70 -11.62
C GLU A 269 -1.28 -30.62 -11.68
N PHE A 270 -0.54 -30.76 -10.60
CA PHE A 270 0.63 -31.63 -10.54
C PHE A 270 0.25 -33.12 -10.51
N PHE A 271 -0.90 -33.47 -9.93
CA PHE A 271 -1.38 -34.86 -9.81
C PHE A 271 -2.37 -35.28 -10.93
N ALA A 272 -2.78 -34.36 -11.81
CA ALA A 272 -3.65 -34.62 -12.97
C ALA A 272 -2.84 -35.02 -14.19
#